data_86fa7980ebeddd354ec4c0db5c508fcb
#
_entry.id   86fa7980ebeddd354ec4c0db5c508fcb
#
_cell.length_a   1.000
_cell.length_b   1.000
_cell.length_c   1.000
_cell.angle_alpha   90.00
_cell.angle_beta   90.00
_cell.angle_gamma   90.00
#
_symmetry.space_group_name_H-M   'P 1'
#
loop_
_entity.id
_entity.type
_entity.pdbx_description
1 polymer ?
#
loop_
_entity_poly.entity_id
_entity_poly.type
_entity_poly.pdbx_seq_one_letter_code
_entity_poly.pdbx_strand_id
1 'polypeptide(L)' 'MNKEHILAQKEVLTPIEYEHYVKHLFDIGEITKELYIELSSDL' A
#
# COMPACT_ATOMS: atom_id res chain seq x y z
N MET A 1 6.81 8.00 3.77
CA MET A 1 5.40 8.20 3.42
C MET A 1 4.52 7.79 4.59
N ASN A 2 3.43 8.50 4.78
CA ASN A 2 2.54 8.29 5.92
C ASN A 2 1.55 7.15 5.63
N LYS A 3 1.39 6.23 6.60
CA LYS A 3 0.47 5.10 6.47
C LYS A 3 -0.98 5.57 6.24
N GLU A 4 -1.38 6.66 6.87
CA GLU A 4 -2.73 7.20 6.71
C GLU A 4 -2.97 7.66 5.27
N HIS A 5 -1.97 8.24 4.63
CA HIS A 5 -2.05 8.65 3.24
C HIS A 5 -2.25 7.44 2.34
N ILE A 6 -1.53 6.36 2.61
CA ILE A 6 -1.64 5.12 1.84
C ILE A 6 -3.02 4.49 2.02
N LEU A 7 -3.52 4.44 3.25
CA LEU A 7 -4.84 3.89 3.53
C LEU A 7 -5.95 4.71 2.90
N ALA A 8 -5.76 6.02 2.77
CA ALA A 8 -6.73 6.87 2.09
C ALA A 8 -6.90 6.46 0.63
N GLN A 9 -5.84 6.00 -0.02
CA GLN A 9 -5.91 5.55 -1.41
C GLN A 9 -6.74 4.27 -1.56
N LYS A 10 -6.85 3.48 -0.50
CA LYS A 10 -7.65 2.26 -0.53
C LYS A 10 -9.12 2.53 -0.81
N GLU A 11 -9.61 3.69 -0.39
CA GLU A 11 -11.00 4.08 -0.62
C GLU A 11 -11.24 4.59 -2.03
N VAL A 12 -10.19 5.09 -2.68
CA VAL A 12 -10.26 5.69 -4.01
C VAL A 12 -9.97 4.66 -5.11
N LEU A 13 -9.06 3.75 -4.84
CA LEU A 13 -8.60 2.77 -5.82
C LEU A 13 -9.39 1.45 -5.72
N THR A 14 -9.48 0.74 -6.84
CA THR A 14 -10.00 -0.63 -6.80
C THR A 14 -9.01 -1.52 -6.04
N PRO A 15 -9.44 -2.71 -5.55
CA PRO A 15 -8.53 -3.60 -4.84
C PRO A 15 -7.27 -3.96 -5.64
N ILE A 16 -7.40 -4.18 -6.94
CA ILE A 16 -6.26 -4.51 -7.81
C ILE A 16 -5.31 -3.31 -7.94
N GLU A 17 -5.86 -2.13 -8.14
CA GLU A 17 -5.07 -0.90 -8.26
C GLU A 17 -4.35 -0.60 -6.95
N TYR A 18 -5.03 -0.79 -5.82
CA TYR A 18 -4.44 -0.56 -4.52
C TYR A 18 -3.27 -1.52 -4.27
N GLU A 19 -3.43 -2.79 -4.63
CA GLU A 19 -2.37 -3.77 -4.48
C GLU A 19 -1.14 -3.38 -5.29
N HIS A 20 -1.33 -2.94 -6.54
CA HIS A 20 -0.22 -2.48 -7.38
C HIS A 20 0.44 -1.24 -6.81
N TYR A 21 -0.35 -0.32 -6.26
CA TYR A 21 0.17 0.88 -5.63
C TYR A 21 1.07 0.54 -4.44
N VAL A 22 0.60 -0.32 -3.54
CA VAL A 22 1.38 -0.73 -2.37
C VAL A 22 2.66 -1.44 -2.78
N LYS A 23 2.57 -2.34 -3.76
CA LYS A 23 3.73 -3.06 -4.26
C LYS A 23 4.76 -2.10 -4.87
N HIS A 24 4.29 -1.10 -5.59
CA HIS A 24 5.17 -0.08 -6.17
C HIS A 24 5.93 0.68 -5.07
N LEU A 25 5.23 1.07 -4.02
CA LEU A 25 5.85 1.76 -2.89
C LEU A 25 6.92 0.91 -2.23
N PHE A 26 6.67 -0.38 -2.12
CA PHE A 26 7.65 -1.30 -1.56
C PHE A 26 8.88 -1.43 -2.50
N ASP A 27 8.64 -1.53 -3.80
CA ASP A 27 9.71 -1.67 -4.78
C ASP A 27 10.65 -0.47 -4.80
N ILE A 28 10.13 0.73 -4.62
CA ILE A 28 10.95 1.95 -4.62
C ILE A 28 11.51 2.29 -3.24
N GLY A 29 11.21 1.46 -2.22
CA GLY A 29 11.73 1.66 -0.88
C GLY A 29 11.03 2.69 -0.04
N GLU A 30 9.83 3.11 -0.42
CA GLU A 30 9.05 4.09 0.34
C GLU A 30 8.42 3.48 1.59
N ILE A 31 8.17 2.16 1.58
CA ILE A 31 7.64 1.45 2.74
C ILE A 31 8.50 0.23 3.03
N THR A 32 8.45 -0.23 4.29
CA THR A 32 9.20 -1.42 4.71
C THR A 32 8.45 -2.69 4.31
N LYS A 33 9.15 -3.81 4.34
CA LYS A 33 8.54 -5.11 4.10
C LYS A 33 7.42 -5.39 5.10
N GLU A 34 7.64 -5.01 6.35
CA GLU A 34 6.65 -5.22 7.41
C GLU A 34 5.37 -4.45 7.11
N LEU A 35 5.50 -3.20 6.70
CA LEU A 35 4.35 -2.39 6.34
C LEU A 35 3.68 -2.93 5.09
N TYR A 36 4.46 -3.39 4.12
CA TYR A 36 3.92 -4.01 2.91
C TYR A 36 3.03 -5.21 3.25
N ILE A 37 3.52 -6.08 4.14
CA ILE A 37 2.75 -7.25 4.57
C ILE A 37 1.48 -6.83 5.30
N GLU A 38 1.58 -5.84 6.18
CA GLU A 38 0.43 -5.34 6.92
C GLU A 38 -0.64 -4.78 6.01
N LEU A 39 -0.24 -3.98 5.03
CA LEU A 39 -1.18 -3.39 4.08
C LEU A 39 -1.79 -4.44 3.15
N SER A 40 -1.02 -5.44 2.76
CA SER A 40 -1.50 -6.52 1.89
C SER A 40 -2.47 -7.44 2.61
N SER A 41 -2.30 -7.64 3.91
CA SER A 41 -3.19 -8.53 4.67
C SER A 41 -4.59 -7.95 4.85
N ASP A 42 -4.77 -6.67 4.59
CA ASP A 42 -6.07 -6.01 4.67
C ASP A 42 -6.89 -6.15 3.38
N LEU A 43 -6.34 -6.79 2.37
CA LEU A 43 -7.03 -6.95 1.07
C LEU A 43 -8.00 -8.16 1.04
#